data_31f9fa96f2a7f949806abb21f5d15da6
#
_entry.id   31f9fa96f2a7f949806abb21f5d15da6
#
_cell.length_a   1.000
_cell.length_b   1.000
_cell.length_c   1.000
_cell.angle_alpha   90.00
_cell.angle_beta   90.00
_cell.angle_gamma   90.00
#
_symmetry.space_group_name_H-M   'P 1'
#
loop_
_entity.id
_entity.type
_entity.pdbx_description
1 polymer ?
#
loop_
_entity_poly.entity_id
_entity_poly.type
_entity_poly.pdbx_seq_one_letter_code
_entity_poly.pdbx_strand_id
1 'polypeptide(L)'
;LLEQACAETFVLTCGWEQAVAATKSVVEQALFYESIVRHIHGSIDALDCAALAECIEEALTLPIDAGVVRAAAAAPTIYFAGYNDGVAEELTLKTNEITRKKSDFLEGTYAVHGIEEVMDPQDVVFVVDPIAEEEEKFEEVLVKGVGLKVVAIAARDTRFETIRVPEAGAMNPYVFLCAGWNLLVEIGMALKINLDKPERARKVGNEFIG
;
A
#
# COMPACT_ATOMS: atom_id res chain seq x y z
N LEU A 1 25.18 13.77 -5.48
CA LEU A 1 25.37 14.50 -4.22
C LEU A 1 25.56 13.55 -3.04
N LEU A 2 24.66 12.55 -2.85
CA LEU A 2 24.81 11.56 -1.75
C LEU A 2 26.09 10.73 -1.91
N GLU A 3 26.37 10.23 -3.11
CA GLU A 3 27.57 9.46 -3.42
C GLU A 3 28.87 10.22 -3.08
N GLN A 4 28.87 11.54 -3.22
CA GLN A 4 30.03 12.39 -2.88
C GLN A 4 30.13 12.71 -1.39
N ALA A 5 29.04 12.55 -0.65
CA ALA A 5 28.95 12.90 0.77
C ALA A 5 29.10 11.70 1.72
N CYS A 6 28.97 10.47 1.19
CA CYS A 6 28.99 9.23 1.97
C CYS A 6 30.31 8.48 1.75
N ALA A 7 30.77 7.77 2.79
CA ALA A 7 31.97 6.90 2.71
C ALA A 7 31.73 5.71 1.77
N GLU A 8 30.51 5.20 1.76
CA GLU A 8 30.08 4.11 0.88
C GLU A 8 28.68 4.40 0.36
N THR A 9 28.39 3.98 -0.87
CA THR A 9 27.10 4.19 -1.51
C THR A 9 26.65 2.92 -2.21
N PHE A 10 25.44 2.49 -1.92
CA PHE A 10 24.75 1.43 -2.65
C PHE A 10 23.81 2.06 -3.68
N VAL A 11 24.00 1.70 -4.94
CA VAL A 11 23.13 2.18 -6.03
C VAL A 11 22.07 1.12 -6.32
N LEU A 12 20.79 1.51 -6.23
CA LEU A 12 19.68 0.63 -6.57
C LEU A 12 19.74 0.22 -8.04
N THR A 13 19.36 -1.01 -8.34
CA THR A 13 19.45 -1.63 -9.67
C THR A 13 18.12 -1.72 -10.41
N CYS A 14 17.01 -1.36 -9.77
CA CYS A 14 15.64 -1.41 -10.34
C CYS A 14 15.45 -0.56 -11.60
N GLY A 15 16.45 0.24 -11.97
CA GLY A 15 16.40 1.14 -13.10
C GLY A 15 15.64 2.44 -12.80
N TRP A 16 15.53 3.28 -13.81
CA TRP A 16 14.88 4.58 -13.69
C TRP A 16 13.35 4.44 -13.65
N GLU A 17 12.71 5.18 -12.76
CA GLU A 17 11.25 5.32 -12.67
C GLU A 17 10.82 6.69 -13.18
N GLN A 18 9.97 6.72 -14.21
CA GLN A 18 9.53 7.97 -14.84
C GLN A 18 8.30 8.57 -14.18
N ALA A 19 7.39 7.72 -13.68
CA ALA A 19 6.19 8.17 -12.96
C ALA A 19 6.56 8.84 -11.64
N VAL A 20 5.71 9.72 -11.13
CA VAL A 20 5.92 10.37 -9.81
C VAL A 20 5.95 9.34 -8.71
N ALA A 21 5.00 8.40 -8.71
CA ALA A 21 4.95 7.32 -7.75
C ALA A 21 6.18 6.41 -7.88
N ALA A 22 6.99 6.36 -6.84
CA ALA A 22 8.07 5.39 -6.71
C ALA A 22 7.48 4.05 -6.27
N THR A 23 7.89 2.96 -6.92
CA THR A 23 7.40 1.60 -6.63
C THR A 23 8.54 0.60 -6.57
N LYS A 24 9.23 0.35 -7.68
CA LYS A 24 10.37 -0.58 -7.73
C LYS A 24 11.48 -0.18 -6.76
N SER A 25 11.82 1.10 -6.73
CA SER A 25 12.84 1.62 -5.82
C SER A 25 12.44 1.52 -4.35
N VAL A 26 11.15 1.59 -4.01
CA VAL A 26 10.65 1.37 -2.64
C VAL A 26 10.90 -0.07 -2.22
N VAL A 27 10.50 -1.05 -3.06
CA VAL A 27 10.71 -2.47 -2.76
C VAL A 27 12.20 -2.80 -2.67
N GLU A 28 13.00 -2.36 -3.64
CA GLU A 28 14.44 -2.66 -3.64
C GLU A 28 15.14 -2.06 -2.42
N GLN A 29 14.79 -0.83 -2.04
CA GLN A 29 15.35 -0.18 -0.86
C GLN A 29 14.95 -0.92 0.43
N ALA A 30 13.69 -1.33 0.56
CA ALA A 30 13.22 -2.10 1.71
C ALA A 30 13.92 -3.46 1.79
N LEU A 31 14.04 -4.19 0.68
CA LEU A 31 14.77 -5.46 0.60
C LEU A 31 16.26 -5.30 0.90
N PHE A 32 16.86 -4.19 0.51
CA PHE A 32 18.25 -3.89 0.85
C PHE A 32 18.44 -3.78 2.37
N TYR A 33 17.58 -3.02 3.06
CA TYR A 33 17.63 -2.93 4.52
C TYR A 33 17.30 -4.26 5.20
N GLU A 34 16.30 -4.99 4.72
CA GLU A 34 15.98 -6.34 5.21
C GLU A 34 17.18 -7.29 5.08
N SER A 35 17.88 -7.25 3.94
CA SER A 35 19.07 -8.08 3.72
C SER A 35 20.22 -7.74 4.67
N ILE A 36 20.43 -6.47 5.01
CA ILE A 36 21.41 -6.02 6.00
C ILE A 36 21.05 -6.58 7.39
N VAL A 37 19.79 -6.42 7.80
CA VAL A 37 19.31 -6.92 9.10
C VAL A 37 19.48 -8.43 9.18
N ARG A 38 19.06 -9.16 8.15
CA ARG A 38 19.23 -10.63 8.09
C ARG A 38 20.70 -11.05 8.08
N HIS A 39 21.56 -10.32 7.39
CA HIS A 39 23.00 -10.60 7.41
C HIS A 39 23.58 -10.44 8.83
N ILE A 40 23.22 -9.37 9.53
CA ILE A 40 23.67 -9.14 10.91
C ILE A 40 23.20 -10.25 11.84
N HIS A 41 21.97 -10.76 11.64
CA HIS A 41 21.39 -11.86 12.43
C HIS A 41 21.79 -13.26 11.96
N GLY A 42 22.59 -13.40 10.90
CA GLY A 42 23.01 -14.69 10.35
C GLY A 42 21.88 -15.49 9.69
N SER A 43 20.85 -14.82 9.19
CA SER A 43 19.67 -15.43 8.57
C SER A 43 19.45 -15.02 7.09
N ILE A 44 20.49 -14.51 6.42
CA ILE A 44 20.36 -14.04 5.03
C ILE A 44 19.96 -15.18 4.07
N ASP A 45 20.45 -16.39 4.31
CA ASP A 45 20.15 -17.56 3.48
C ASP A 45 18.66 -17.99 3.56
N ALA A 46 17.91 -17.48 4.53
CA ALA A 46 16.48 -17.71 4.65
C ALA A 46 15.64 -16.77 3.77
N LEU A 47 16.26 -15.82 3.06
CA LEU A 47 15.58 -14.91 2.15
C LEU A 47 15.47 -15.55 0.76
N ASP A 48 14.30 -16.10 0.43
CA ASP A 48 14.00 -16.64 -0.90
C ASP A 48 13.42 -15.54 -1.80
N CYS A 49 14.32 -14.84 -2.49
CA CYS A 49 13.90 -13.77 -3.40
C CYS A 49 13.14 -14.29 -4.63
N ALA A 50 13.35 -15.55 -5.04
CA ALA A 50 12.63 -16.12 -6.17
C ALA A 50 11.17 -16.39 -5.83
N ALA A 51 10.91 -17.05 -4.70
CA ALA A 51 9.55 -17.27 -4.21
C ALA A 51 8.83 -15.95 -3.92
N LEU A 52 9.51 -14.97 -3.35
CA LEU A 52 8.93 -13.63 -3.14
C LEU A 52 8.57 -12.95 -4.46
N ALA A 53 9.42 -13.06 -5.49
CA ALA A 53 9.14 -12.47 -6.80
C ALA A 53 7.88 -13.07 -7.45
N GLU A 54 7.68 -14.38 -7.33
CA GLU A 54 6.46 -15.06 -7.81
C GLU A 54 5.20 -14.53 -7.08
N CYS A 55 5.25 -14.41 -5.76
CA CYS A 55 4.15 -13.83 -4.98
C CYS A 55 3.86 -12.36 -5.36
N ILE A 56 4.90 -11.57 -5.59
CA ILE A 56 4.78 -10.16 -6.03
C ILE A 56 4.14 -10.08 -7.43
N GLU A 57 4.59 -10.91 -8.38
CA GLU A 57 4.03 -10.94 -9.73
C GLU A 57 2.54 -11.31 -9.70
N GLU A 58 2.16 -12.31 -8.90
CA GLU A 58 0.76 -12.66 -8.70
C GLU A 58 -0.03 -11.49 -8.11
N ALA A 59 0.47 -10.85 -7.05
CA ALA A 59 -0.19 -9.71 -6.40
C ALA A 59 -0.40 -8.52 -7.35
N LEU A 60 0.57 -8.22 -8.21
CA LEU A 60 0.49 -7.14 -9.20
C LEU A 60 -0.50 -7.42 -10.33
N THR A 61 -0.87 -8.68 -10.55
CA THR A 61 -1.75 -9.11 -11.65
C THR A 61 -3.10 -9.66 -11.17
N LEU A 62 -3.36 -9.64 -9.85
CA LEU A 62 -4.64 -10.06 -9.29
C LEU A 62 -5.80 -9.27 -9.90
N PRO A 63 -6.89 -9.94 -10.31
CA PRO A 63 -8.10 -9.24 -10.71
C PRO A 63 -8.74 -8.57 -9.48
N ILE A 64 -8.90 -7.26 -9.53
CA ILE A 64 -9.61 -6.51 -8.49
C ILE A 64 -11.09 -6.42 -8.83
N ASP A 65 -11.96 -6.70 -7.86
CA ASP A 65 -13.41 -6.62 -8.08
C ASP A 65 -13.83 -5.21 -8.53
N ALA A 66 -14.60 -5.15 -9.61
CA ALA A 66 -15.02 -3.89 -10.19
C ALA A 66 -15.93 -3.06 -9.25
N GLY A 67 -16.61 -3.69 -8.29
CA GLY A 67 -17.40 -3.00 -7.26
C GLY A 67 -16.49 -2.30 -6.24
N VAL A 68 -15.37 -2.94 -5.86
CA VAL A 68 -14.34 -2.34 -5.02
C VAL A 68 -13.74 -1.12 -5.71
N VAL A 69 -13.32 -1.29 -6.97
CA VAL A 69 -12.72 -0.18 -7.75
C VAL A 69 -13.70 0.99 -7.89
N ARG A 70 -14.97 0.72 -8.22
CA ARG A 70 -15.99 1.78 -8.34
C ARG A 70 -16.24 2.50 -7.02
N ALA A 71 -16.36 1.76 -5.91
CA ALA A 71 -16.57 2.33 -4.59
C ALA A 71 -15.39 3.26 -4.22
N ALA A 72 -14.15 2.77 -4.35
CA ALA A 72 -12.97 3.55 -4.06
C ALA A 72 -12.81 4.77 -4.99
N ALA A 73 -13.12 4.62 -6.28
CA ALA A 73 -13.09 5.74 -7.22
C ALA A 73 -14.11 6.83 -6.88
N ALA A 74 -15.29 6.46 -6.35
CA ALA A 74 -16.33 7.39 -5.94
C ALA A 74 -16.10 7.99 -4.55
N ALA A 75 -15.39 7.31 -3.65
CA ALA A 75 -15.18 7.71 -2.27
C ALA A 75 -14.58 9.12 -2.16
N PRO A 76 -15.08 10.00 -1.27
CA PRO A 76 -14.44 11.28 -0.94
C PRO A 76 -13.03 11.10 -0.37
N THR A 77 -12.88 10.13 0.54
CA THR A 77 -11.61 9.77 1.19
C THR A 77 -11.41 8.26 1.14
N ILE A 78 -10.17 7.85 0.92
CA ILE A 78 -9.73 6.45 1.04
C ILE A 78 -8.84 6.36 2.27
N TYR A 79 -9.20 5.51 3.22
CA TYR A 79 -8.38 5.23 4.39
C TYR A 79 -7.66 3.90 4.22
N PHE A 80 -6.42 3.83 4.71
CA PHE A 80 -5.71 2.58 4.87
C PHE A 80 -5.45 2.33 6.35
N ALA A 81 -6.01 1.26 6.89
CA ALA A 81 -5.73 0.78 8.23
C ALA A 81 -4.79 -0.42 8.17
N GLY A 82 -3.91 -0.58 9.14
CA GLY A 82 -2.99 -1.71 9.19
C GLY A 82 -1.94 -1.57 10.27
N TYR A 83 -1.02 -2.53 10.31
CA TYR A 83 0.11 -2.48 11.23
C TYR A 83 1.05 -1.31 10.91
N ASN A 84 1.83 -0.90 11.90
CA ASN A 84 2.91 0.09 11.72
C ASN A 84 4.16 -0.59 11.13
N ASP A 85 4.01 -1.17 9.95
CA ASP A 85 5.05 -1.84 9.17
C ASP A 85 5.39 -1.08 7.87
N GLY A 86 4.80 0.09 7.70
CA GLY A 86 5.00 0.97 6.55
C GLY A 86 4.07 0.68 5.37
N VAL A 87 3.36 -0.45 5.31
CA VAL A 87 2.55 -0.82 4.13
C VAL A 87 1.34 0.10 3.98
N ALA A 88 0.49 0.19 4.99
CA ALA A 88 -0.70 1.02 4.95
C ALA A 88 -0.37 2.52 4.81
N GLU A 89 0.73 2.97 5.45
CA GLU A 89 1.23 4.34 5.31
C GLU A 89 1.70 4.63 3.89
N GLU A 90 2.47 3.72 3.27
CA GLU A 90 2.93 3.87 1.89
C GLU A 90 1.77 3.83 0.89
N LEU A 91 0.77 2.97 1.11
CA LEU A 91 -0.44 2.95 0.29
C LEU A 91 -1.24 4.26 0.41
N THR A 92 -1.26 4.87 1.58
CA THR A 92 -1.86 6.20 1.78
C THR A 92 -1.15 7.25 0.92
N LEU A 93 0.19 7.30 0.97
CA LEU A 93 0.98 8.21 0.14
C LEU A 93 0.73 7.95 -1.35
N LYS A 94 0.79 6.69 -1.78
CA LYS A 94 0.57 6.32 -3.19
C LYS A 94 -0.85 6.60 -3.68
N THR A 95 -1.84 6.55 -2.80
CA THR A 95 -3.21 6.97 -3.15
C THR A 95 -3.23 8.41 -3.60
N ASN A 96 -2.56 9.31 -2.91
CA ASN A 96 -2.47 10.72 -3.31
C ASN A 96 -1.73 10.87 -4.65
N GLU A 97 -0.63 10.15 -4.86
CA GLU A 97 0.20 10.25 -6.05
C GLU A 97 -0.44 9.62 -7.30
N ILE A 98 -1.02 8.42 -7.17
CA ILE A 98 -1.56 7.63 -8.27
C ILE A 98 -3.00 8.05 -8.60
N THR A 99 -3.86 8.14 -7.58
CA THR A 99 -5.30 8.38 -7.79
C THR A 99 -5.71 9.84 -7.62
N ARG A 100 -4.82 10.68 -7.08
CA ARG A 100 -5.07 12.10 -6.75
C ARG A 100 -6.23 12.30 -5.77
N LYS A 101 -6.57 11.26 -5.01
CA LYS A 101 -7.60 11.29 -3.98
C LYS A 101 -6.99 11.58 -2.62
N LYS A 102 -7.82 12.09 -1.72
CA LYS A 102 -7.44 12.22 -0.30
C LYS A 102 -7.33 10.83 0.31
N SER A 103 -6.31 10.66 1.12
CA SER A 103 -6.11 9.41 1.87
C SER A 103 -5.48 9.71 3.23
N ASP A 104 -5.78 8.84 4.20
CA ASP A 104 -5.22 8.92 5.55
C ASP A 104 -4.84 7.52 6.04
N PHE A 105 -3.80 7.45 6.88
CA PHE A 105 -3.28 6.23 7.48
C PHE A 105 -3.79 6.07 8.91
N LEU A 106 -4.27 4.88 9.23
CA LEU A 106 -4.86 4.55 10.52
C LEU A 106 -4.12 3.34 11.12
N GLU A 107 -3.17 3.61 12.02
CA GLU A 107 -2.35 2.57 12.64
C GLU A 107 -3.20 1.61 13.47
N GLY A 108 -3.00 0.31 13.28
CA GLY A 108 -3.61 -0.76 14.06
C GLY A 108 -5.13 -0.66 14.08
N THR A 109 -5.71 -0.46 15.26
CA THR A 109 -7.15 -0.33 15.48
C THR A 109 -7.64 1.12 15.53
N TYR A 110 -6.81 2.10 15.16
CA TYR A 110 -7.16 3.51 15.27
C TYR A 110 -8.43 3.88 14.49
N ALA A 111 -8.71 3.16 13.40
CA ALA A 111 -9.93 3.32 12.61
C ALA A 111 -11.25 3.17 13.40
N VAL A 112 -11.22 2.56 14.59
CA VAL A 112 -12.36 2.29 15.45
C VAL A 112 -12.18 2.86 16.87
N HIS A 113 -11.43 3.95 16.98
CA HIS A 113 -11.12 4.63 18.23
C HIS A 113 -11.33 6.15 18.17
N GLY A 114 -12.42 6.61 17.54
CA GLY A 114 -12.84 8.01 17.52
C GLY A 114 -12.70 8.69 16.16
N ILE A 115 -11.87 8.19 15.25
CA ILE A 115 -11.72 8.76 13.90
C ILE A 115 -13.00 8.58 13.06
N GLU A 116 -13.83 7.59 13.38
CA GLU A 116 -15.11 7.35 12.75
C GLU A 116 -16.08 8.54 12.84
N GLU A 117 -15.86 9.47 13.78
CA GLU A 117 -16.64 10.70 13.89
C GLU A 117 -16.51 11.66 12.69
N VAL A 118 -15.43 11.51 11.90
CA VAL A 118 -15.19 12.32 10.71
C VAL A 118 -15.32 11.55 9.41
N MET A 119 -15.65 10.26 9.48
CA MET A 119 -15.86 9.40 8.30
C MET A 119 -17.27 9.55 7.74
N ASP A 120 -17.37 9.52 6.42
CA ASP A 120 -18.61 9.56 5.66
C ASP A 120 -19.00 8.16 5.17
N PRO A 121 -20.30 7.79 5.13
CA PRO A 121 -20.74 6.51 4.55
C PRO A 121 -20.27 6.26 3.11
N GLN A 122 -19.85 7.29 2.39
CA GLN A 122 -19.29 7.17 1.05
C GLN A 122 -17.77 6.93 1.03
N ASP A 123 -17.10 7.04 2.17
CA ASP A 123 -15.68 6.72 2.29
C ASP A 123 -15.44 5.21 2.18
N VAL A 124 -14.19 4.83 1.94
CA VAL A 124 -13.77 3.43 1.89
C VAL A 124 -12.57 3.24 2.80
N VAL A 125 -12.61 2.19 3.61
CA VAL A 125 -11.47 1.76 4.43
C VAL A 125 -10.90 0.46 3.86
N PHE A 126 -9.63 0.47 3.48
CA PHE A 126 -8.86 -0.73 3.19
C PHE A 126 -8.10 -1.13 4.45
N VAL A 127 -8.29 -2.37 4.91
CA VAL A 127 -7.57 -2.90 6.07
C VAL A 127 -6.52 -3.88 5.56
N VAL A 128 -5.24 -3.53 5.75
CA VAL A 128 -4.11 -4.37 5.37
C VAL A 128 -3.82 -5.33 6.51
N ASP A 129 -3.84 -6.61 6.24
CA ASP A 129 -3.64 -7.70 7.21
C ASP A 129 -4.44 -7.49 8.51
N PRO A 130 -5.78 -7.51 8.46
CA PRO A 130 -6.61 -7.20 9.62
C PRO A 130 -6.24 -8.04 10.84
N ILE A 131 -6.23 -7.44 12.02
CA ILE A 131 -6.10 -8.15 13.30
C ILE A 131 -7.37 -8.99 13.48
N ALA A 132 -7.23 -10.32 13.45
CA ALA A 132 -8.37 -11.25 13.41
C ALA A 132 -9.36 -11.05 14.57
N GLU A 133 -8.84 -10.78 15.76
CA GLU A 133 -9.61 -10.55 16.98
C GLU A 133 -10.40 -9.25 16.95
N GLU A 134 -10.00 -8.29 16.13
CA GLU A 134 -10.61 -6.96 16.04
C GLU A 134 -11.57 -6.82 14.85
N GLU A 135 -11.64 -7.80 13.94
CA GLU A 135 -12.49 -7.72 12.74
C GLU A 135 -13.97 -7.48 13.08
N GLU A 136 -14.47 -8.08 14.18
CA GLU A 136 -15.84 -7.88 14.62
C GLU A 136 -16.11 -6.42 15.01
N LYS A 137 -15.16 -5.79 15.71
CA LYS A 137 -15.26 -4.39 16.10
C LYS A 137 -15.22 -3.47 14.89
N PHE A 138 -14.35 -3.74 13.91
CA PHE A 138 -14.33 -2.99 12.64
C PHE A 138 -15.67 -3.11 11.90
N GLU A 139 -16.25 -4.31 11.85
CA GLU A 139 -17.58 -4.52 11.27
C GLU A 139 -18.66 -3.73 12.00
N GLU A 140 -18.70 -3.77 13.34
CA GLU A 140 -19.68 -3.07 14.15
C GLU A 140 -19.59 -1.55 13.99
N VAL A 141 -18.38 -1.00 14.09
CA VAL A 141 -18.18 0.45 14.09
C VAL A 141 -18.27 1.03 12.68
N LEU A 142 -17.53 0.47 11.73
CA LEU A 142 -17.39 1.08 10.40
C LEU A 142 -18.51 0.65 9.45
N VAL A 143 -18.82 -0.65 9.37
CA VAL A 143 -19.83 -1.14 8.42
C VAL A 143 -21.25 -0.87 8.95
N LYS A 144 -21.54 -1.25 10.21
CA LYS A 144 -22.88 -1.10 10.79
C LYS A 144 -23.10 0.29 11.36
N GLY A 145 -22.08 0.88 12.01
CA GLY A 145 -22.17 2.19 12.66
C GLY A 145 -22.13 3.33 11.66
N VAL A 146 -21.03 3.50 10.93
CA VAL A 146 -20.87 4.56 9.93
C VAL A 146 -21.60 4.23 8.63
N GLY A 147 -21.65 2.96 8.24
CA GLY A 147 -22.26 2.52 6.97
C GLY A 147 -21.34 2.57 5.78
N LEU A 148 -20.03 2.67 5.99
CA LEU A 148 -19.02 2.71 4.92
C LEU A 148 -18.61 1.30 4.48
N LYS A 149 -17.91 1.23 3.35
CA LYS A 149 -17.36 -0.01 2.81
C LYS A 149 -15.98 -0.28 3.42
N VAL A 150 -15.82 -1.48 4.00
CA VAL A 150 -14.52 -2.02 4.43
C VAL A 150 -14.10 -3.12 3.46
N VAL A 151 -12.84 -3.10 3.04
CA VAL A 151 -12.23 -4.12 2.18
C VAL A 151 -10.89 -4.53 2.80
N ALA A 152 -10.62 -5.82 2.90
CA ALA A 152 -9.34 -6.32 3.39
C ALA A 152 -8.36 -6.59 2.24
N ILE A 153 -7.06 -6.40 2.50
CA ILE A 153 -5.96 -6.94 1.70
C ILE A 153 -5.25 -7.95 2.60
N ALA A 154 -5.39 -9.24 2.33
CA ALA A 154 -4.91 -10.26 3.25
C ALA A 154 -4.55 -11.58 2.54
N ALA A 155 -3.64 -12.34 3.15
CA ALA A 155 -3.31 -13.70 2.70
C ALA A 155 -4.25 -14.78 3.27
N ARG A 156 -5.31 -14.41 3.97
CA ARG A 156 -6.34 -15.27 4.56
C ARG A 156 -7.74 -14.72 4.29
N ASP A 157 -8.76 -15.51 4.54
CA ASP A 157 -10.13 -15.04 4.54
C ASP A 157 -10.39 -14.15 5.75
N THR A 158 -11.21 -13.12 5.58
CA THR A 158 -11.60 -12.17 6.62
C THR A 158 -13.12 -12.01 6.67
N ARG A 159 -13.64 -11.24 7.61
CA ARG A 159 -15.07 -10.88 7.66
C ARG A 159 -15.49 -9.92 6.56
N PHE A 160 -14.53 -9.33 5.84
CA PHE A 160 -14.77 -8.31 4.82
C PHE A 160 -14.60 -8.91 3.42
N GLU A 161 -15.08 -8.18 2.41
CA GLU A 161 -14.65 -8.42 1.04
C GLU A 161 -13.12 -8.33 0.99
N THR A 162 -12.46 -9.38 0.50
CA THR A 162 -11.01 -9.54 0.63
C THR A 162 -10.33 -9.60 -0.74
N ILE A 163 -9.38 -8.71 -0.96
CA ILE A 163 -8.37 -8.86 -2.01
C ILE A 163 -7.39 -9.91 -1.49
N ARG A 164 -7.62 -11.15 -1.94
CA ARG A 164 -6.84 -12.29 -1.48
C ARG A 164 -5.50 -12.35 -2.20
N VAL A 165 -4.42 -12.30 -1.46
CA VAL A 165 -3.05 -12.37 -1.98
C VAL A 165 -2.40 -13.72 -1.64
N PRO A 166 -1.34 -14.14 -2.36
CA PRO A 166 -0.55 -15.30 -1.98
C PRO A 166 0.15 -15.08 -0.63
N GLU A 167 0.36 -16.19 0.09
CA GLU A 167 1.05 -16.19 1.38
C GLU A 167 2.57 -16.24 1.18
N ALA A 168 3.29 -15.28 1.74
CA ALA A 168 4.74 -15.18 1.69
C ALA A 168 5.39 -15.13 3.10
N GLY A 169 4.66 -15.53 4.14
CA GLY A 169 5.14 -15.56 5.52
C GLY A 169 5.64 -14.20 6.00
N ALA A 170 6.85 -14.12 6.53
CA ALA A 170 7.44 -12.88 7.00
C ALA A 170 7.60 -11.80 5.90
N MET A 171 7.47 -12.19 4.62
CA MET A 171 7.58 -11.27 3.48
C MET A 171 6.21 -10.78 2.99
N ASN A 172 5.12 -11.13 3.66
CA ASN A 172 3.76 -10.66 3.34
C ASN A 172 3.65 -9.15 3.17
N PRO A 173 4.33 -8.28 3.94
CA PRO A 173 4.28 -6.83 3.73
C PRO A 173 4.59 -6.39 2.30
N TYR A 174 5.54 -7.04 1.64
CA TYR A 174 5.87 -6.74 0.22
C TYR A 174 4.73 -7.13 -0.73
N VAL A 175 4.08 -8.25 -0.45
CA VAL A 175 2.96 -8.76 -1.26
C VAL A 175 1.72 -7.88 -1.08
N PHE A 176 1.41 -7.49 0.17
CA PHE A 176 0.31 -6.56 0.47
C PHE A 176 0.52 -5.21 -0.21
N LEU A 177 1.74 -4.68 -0.15
CA LEU A 177 2.09 -3.42 -0.79
C LEU A 177 1.85 -3.48 -2.30
N CYS A 178 2.32 -4.54 -2.95
CA CYS A 178 2.15 -4.73 -4.39
C CYS A 178 0.68 -4.91 -4.81
N ALA A 179 -0.11 -5.66 -4.05
CA ALA A 179 -1.55 -5.78 -4.27
C ALA A 179 -2.27 -4.43 -4.10
N GLY A 180 -1.86 -3.64 -3.11
CA GLY A 180 -2.35 -2.29 -2.90
C GLY A 180 -2.02 -1.37 -4.08
N TRP A 181 -0.83 -1.44 -4.64
CA TRP A 181 -0.49 -0.67 -5.84
C TRP A 181 -1.30 -1.10 -7.06
N ASN A 182 -1.52 -2.40 -7.26
CA ASN A 182 -2.42 -2.91 -8.30
C ASN A 182 -3.83 -2.29 -8.16
N LEU A 183 -4.40 -2.33 -6.94
CA LEU A 183 -5.68 -1.68 -6.64
C LEU A 183 -5.66 -0.18 -7.01
N LEU A 184 -4.61 0.55 -6.63
CA LEU A 184 -4.50 1.99 -6.89
C LEU A 184 -4.38 2.30 -8.39
N VAL A 185 -3.72 1.44 -9.16
CA VAL A 185 -3.67 1.54 -10.64
C VAL A 185 -5.08 1.36 -11.22
N GLU A 186 -5.82 0.33 -10.80
CA GLU A 186 -7.20 0.12 -11.25
C GLU A 186 -8.12 1.30 -10.91
N ILE A 187 -7.99 1.87 -9.71
CA ILE A 187 -8.73 3.09 -9.32
C ILE A 187 -8.35 4.27 -10.22
N GLY A 188 -7.05 4.50 -10.45
CA GLY A 188 -6.56 5.57 -11.30
C GLY A 188 -7.04 5.44 -12.75
N MET A 189 -7.07 4.21 -13.28
CA MET A 189 -7.63 3.90 -14.60
C MET A 189 -9.14 4.18 -14.66
N ALA A 190 -9.90 3.78 -13.63
CA ALA A 190 -11.33 4.08 -13.53
C ALA A 190 -11.62 5.59 -13.49
N LEU A 191 -10.75 6.35 -12.84
CA LEU A 191 -10.80 7.83 -12.81
C LEU A 191 -10.29 8.50 -14.10
N LYS A 192 -9.78 7.71 -15.06
CA LYS A 192 -9.20 8.19 -16.33
C LYS A 192 -8.01 9.15 -16.14
N ILE A 193 -7.23 8.90 -15.10
CA ILE A 193 -6.02 9.66 -14.79
C ILE A 193 -4.86 9.12 -15.66
N ASN A 194 -4.06 10.01 -16.21
CA ASN A 194 -2.77 9.59 -16.78
C ASN A 194 -1.79 9.35 -15.63
N LEU A 195 -1.50 8.08 -15.34
CA LEU A 195 -0.67 7.66 -14.21
C LEU A 195 0.82 7.99 -14.43
N ASP A 196 1.26 8.06 -15.67
CA ASP A 196 2.66 8.35 -16.01
C ASP A 196 2.99 9.85 -16.00
N LYS A 197 1.96 10.70 -16.04
CA LYS A 197 2.15 12.14 -16.18
C LYS A 197 1.50 12.90 -15.02
N PRO A 198 2.30 13.44 -14.11
CA PRO A 198 1.79 14.29 -13.04
C PRO A 198 1.26 15.62 -13.57
N GLU A 199 0.31 16.23 -12.86
CA GLU A 199 -0.18 17.57 -13.18
C GLU A 199 0.57 18.68 -12.41
N ARG A 200 0.99 18.39 -11.17
CA ARG A 200 1.57 19.39 -10.26
C ARG A 200 2.93 18.98 -9.74
N ALA A 201 3.14 17.68 -9.44
CA ALA A 201 4.38 17.16 -8.91
C ALA A 201 5.42 16.92 -10.02
N ARG A 202 6.69 16.81 -9.62
CA ARG A 202 7.79 16.38 -10.49
C ARG A 202 8.47 15.18 -9.86
N LYS A 203 9.05 14.29 -10.66
CA LYS A 203 9.74 13.10 -10.16
C LYS A 203 10.99 13.42 -9.32
N VAL A 204 11.73 14.43 -9.68
CA VAL A 204 12.95 14.84 -8.97
C VAL A 204 12.75 16.23 -8.40
N GLY A 205 12.71 16.31 -7.08
CA GLY A 205 12.60 17.54 -6.30
C GLY A 205 11.36 18.36 -6.66
N ASN A 206 10.52 18.65 -5.71
CA ASN A 206 9.47 19.67 -5.86
C ASN A 206 10.09 21.07 -5.84
N GLU A 207 11.22 21.23 -6.53
CA GLU A 207 11.91 22.49 -6.60
C GLU A 207 11.07 23.44 -7.44
N PHE A 208 10.64 24.50 -6.82
CA PHE A 208 10.10 25.66 -7.50
C PHE A 208 11.27 26.27 -8.30
N ILE A 209 11.29 26.01 -9.58
CA ILE A 209 12.13 26.80 -10.49
C ILE A 209 11.27 28.00 -10.85
N GLY A 210 11.51 29.10 -10.11
CA GLY A 210 10.95 30.40 -10.41
C GLY A 210 11.38 30.91 -11.78
#